data_a3aeed097fbb4ee1d573f9fa36676f0d
#
_entry.id   a3aeed097fbb4ee1d573f9fa36676f0d
#
_cell.length_a   1.000
_cell.length_b   1.000
_cell.length_c   1.000
_cell.angle_alpha   90.00
_cell.angle_beta   90.00
_cell.angle_gamma   90.00
#
_symmetry.space_group_name_H-M   'P 1'
#
loop_
_entity.id
_entity.type
_entity.pdbx_description
1 polymer ?
#
loop_
_entity_poly.entity_id
_entity_poly.type
_entity_poly.pdbx_seq_one_letter_code
_entity_poly.pdbx_strand_id
1 'polypeptide(L)'
;MIKIDIRKSVKCNGDWALFVSFPYSNDIVNVIRSMSQRYWNGTTKEWEVPFNKLNIIMTELSTHSIEVNADSVEMFEKKRSVATVPANFEFRTKPFDHQIEGFNYGLEHDRWLLGDEQGLGKTKQVIDIAVAKKYQKGYKHCLIVCGVNGLKWNWQNEIKTHSNETGWILGQRKKANGWKIGSNKDKLNDLTNLNAIPSYFLITNVESLRDEKIASGIAQLCKNGTIGMVAIDEIHKCKNPTSQQGKGILKVLPDCRIAMTGTPLMNNPMDLYIILKWLGYEKHAFYSFKQHYCVFGGFGGHEVIGYKNLSDLQTQLNEIMLRRLKSEVLDLPDKVFIDEFVEMTGKQEQVYKEVTAEIRMNIDKIKTAANPLAQLIRMRQATGYTGILSTTIQESAKLDRMEELVEEAVANNQKVVIFSNWTQMTDIVCKRLRSYKPAVITGETKDEERQKMVKAFQTDKDCKVIVGTIGAMGTGLTLTAGTVEIFLDEPWTMAAKDQAVDRCHRIGAKSNVTIYTLLAKDTIDERIHELVQKKGAMADALVDGKVAGNQSDLIEYLLA
;
A
#
# COMPACT_ATOMS: atom_id res chain seq x y z
N MET A 1 -8.76 -11.19 -41.60
CA MET A 1 -7.79 -11.93 -40.76
C MET A 1 -7.03 -10.92 -39.94
N ILE A 2 -7.00 -11.09 -38.64
CA ILE A 2 -6.24 -10.26 -37.68
C ILE A 2 -4.94 -11.00 -37.42
N LYS A 3 -3.81 -10.30 -37.55
CA LYS A 3 -2.49 -10.86 -37.23
C LYS A 3 -2.00 -10.24 -35.94
N ILE A 4 -1.52 -11.09 -35.02
CA ILE A 4 -0.95 -10.69 -33.75
C ILE A 4 0.48 -11.19 -33.67
N ASP A 5 1.40 -10.27 -33.39
CA ASP A 5 2.79 -10.55 -33.11
C ASP A 5 3.14 -10.12 -31.69
N ILE A 6 3.98 -10.87 -31.00
CA ILE A 6 4.33 -10.62 -29.60
C ILE A 6 5.78 -10.14 -29.54
N ARG A 7 5.97 -8.87 -29.17
CA ARG A 7 7.30 -8.23 -29.13
C ARG A 7 7.46 -7.33 -27.92
N LYS A 8 8.69 -6.99 -27.56
CA LYS A 8 8.96 -5.94 -26.57
C LYS A 8 8.59 -4.57 -27.15
N SER A 9 7.90 -3.73 -26.37
CA SER A 9 7.48 -2.39 -26.80
C SER A 9 8.02 -1.31 -25.87
N VAL A 10 8.66 -0.31 -26.45
CA VAL A 10 9.11 0.89 -25.71
C VAL A 10 7.92 1.68 -25.17
N LYS A 11 6.80 1.70 -25.88
CA LYS A 11 5.58 2.39 -25.46
C LYS A 11 4.86 1.67 -24.31
N CYS A 12 5.09 0.37 -24.16
CA CYS A 12 4.65 -0.43 -23.01
C CYS A 12 5.80 -0.61 -22.01
N ASN A 13 6.59 0.42 -21.75
CA ASN A 13 7.67 0.45 -20.75
C ASN A 13 8.73 -0.66 -20.90
N GLY A 14 8.98 -1.11 -22.11
CA GLY A 14 9.90 -2.22 -22.38
C GLY A 14 9.30 -3.61 -22.16
N ASP A 15 8.03 -3.71 -21.76
CA ASP A 15 7.33 -4.97 -21.56
C ASP A 15 6.87 -5.61 -22.86
N TRP A 16 6.39 -6.84 -22.75
CA TRP A 16 5.79 -7.55 -23.87
C TRP A 16 4.45 -6.91 -24.26
N ALA A 17 4.28 -6.71 -25.56
CA ALA A 17 3.09 -6.14 -26.16
C ALA A 17 2.63 -6.95 -27.36
N LEU A 18 1.35 -6.84 -27.67
CA LEU A 18 0.72 -7.38 -28.85
C LEU A 18 0.78 -6.32 -29.94
N PHE A 19 1.35 -6.67 -31.09
CA PHE A 19 1.33 -5.86 -32.29
C PHE A 19 0.25 -6.40 -33.21
N VAL A 20 -0.86 -5.69 -33.26
CA VAL A 20 -2.11 -6.17 -33.91
C VAL A 20 -2.26 -5.45 -35.24
N SER A 21 -2.26 -6.20 -36.34
CA SER A 21 -2.49 -5.69 -37.70
C SER A 21 -3.68 -6.37 -38.36
N PHE A 22 -4.47 -5.61 -39.08
CA PHE A 22 -5.68 -6.10 -39.77
C PHE A 22 -6.10 -5.15 -40.89
N PRO A 23 -6.82 -5.63 -41.92
CA PRO A 23 -7.51 -4.76 -42.86
C PRO A 23 -8.51 -3.87 -42.13
N TYR A 24 -8.62 -2.61 -42.53
CA TYR A 24 -9.48 -1.65 -41.85
C TYR A 24 -10.90 -2.21 -41.60
N SER A 25 -11.31 -2.24 -40.34
CA SER A 25 -12.65 -2.60 -39.87
C SER A 25 -13.01 -1.74 -38.67
N ASN A 26 -14.17 -1.09 -38.75
CA ASN A 26 -14.66 -0.24 -37.65
C ASN A 26 -14.87 -1.04 -36.37
N ASP A 27 -15.36 -2.26 -36.46
CA ASP A 27 -15.65 -3.12 -35.30
C ASP A 27 -14.35 -3.47 -34.54
N ILE A 28 -13.32 -3.90 -35.27
CA ILE A 28 -12.00 -4.21 -34.68
C ILE A 28 -11.37 -2.96 -34.06
N VAL A 29 -11.43 -1.83 -34.79
CA VAL A 29 -10.90 -0.54 -34.29
C VAL A 29 -11.60 -0.10 -33.02
N ASN A 30 -12.94 -0.29 -32.91
CA ASN A 30 -13.70 0.09 -31.72
C ASN A 30 -13.32 -0.79 -30.51
N VAL A 31 -13.15 -2.11 -30.70
CA VAL A 31 -12.68 -3.01 -29.64
C VAL A 31 -11.29 -2.57 -29.13
N ILE A 32 -10.33 -2.30 -30.05
CA ILE A 32 -9.00 -1.85 -29.63
C ILE A 32 -9.07 -0.48 -28.96
N ARG A 33 -9.93 0.42 -29.45
CA ARG A 33 -10.12 1.76 -28.86
C ARG A 33 -10.79 1.75 -27.49
N SER A 34 -11.53 0.73 -27.14
CA SER A 34 -12.11 0.54 -25.80
C SER A 34 -11.06 0.19 -24.74
N MET A 35 -9.88 -0.29 -25.14
CA MET A 35 -8.81 -0.67 -24.23
C MET A 35 -8.09 0.54 -23.63
N SER A 36 -7.77 0.51 -22.35
CA SER A 36 -7.18 1.64 -21.61
C SER A 36 -5.78 2.03 -22.07
N GLN A 37 -5.00 1.09 -22.56
CA GLN A 37 -3.64 1.33 -23.07
C GLN A 37 -3.55 0.78 -24.49
N ARG A 38 -3.33 1.67 -25.45
CA ARG A 38 -3.21 1.35 -26.87
C ARG A 38 -2.45 2.42 -27.60
N TYR A 39 -1.63 2.02 -28.56
CA TYR A 39 -0.82 2.94 -29.34
C TYR A 39 -0.91 2.57 -30.82
N TRP A 40 -1.21 3.54 -31.68
CA TRP A 40 -1.20 3.35 -33.11
C TRP A 40 0.17 3.70 -33.69
N ASN A 41 0.74 2.78 -34.45
CA ASN A 41 1.96 3.02 -35.22
C ASN A 41 1.58 3.24 -36.70
N GLY A 42 1.61 4.49 -37.15
CA GLY A 42 1.24 4.85 -38.52
C GLY A 42 2.25 4.35 -39.59
N THR A 43 3.47 4.08 -39.19
CA THR A 43 4.53 3.59 -40.14
C THR A 43 4.37 2.10 -40.42
N THR A 44 4.17 1.29 -39.38
CA THR A 44 3.98 -0.17 -39.50
C THR A 44 2.53 -0.56 -39.72
N LYS A 45 1.57 0.36 -39.51
CA LYS A 45 0.12 0.15 -39.54
C LYS A 45 -0.33 -0.93 -38.55
N GLU A 46 0.25 -0.89 -37.36
CA GLU A 46 -0.04 -1.81 -36.27
C GLU A 46 -0.55 -1.07 -35.04
N TRP A 47 -1.43 -1.71 -34.27
CA TRP A 47 -1.76 -1.31 -32.92
C TRP A 47 -0.85 -2.02 -31.94
N GLU A 48 -0.24 -1.27 -31.03
CA GLU A 48 0.50 -1.82 -29.90
C GLU A 48 -0.40 -1.80 -28.67
N VAL A 49 -0.63 -2.98 -28.10
CA VAL A 49 -1.51 -3.17 -26.94
C VAL A 49 -0.76 -4.03 -25.90
N PRO A 50 -0.85 -3.74 -24.61
CA PRO A 50 -0.21 -4.57 -23.59
C PRO A 50 -0.58 -6.04 -23.70
N PHE A 51 0.37 -6.94 -23.40
CA PHE A 51 0.19 -8.39 -23.56
C PHE A 51 -1.00 -8.94 -22.76
N ASN A 52 -1.31 -8.39 -21.59
CA ASN A 52 -2.44 -8.80 -20.76
C ASN A 52 -3.82 -8.58 -21.41
N LYS A 53 -3.88 -7.88 -22.54
CA LYS A 53 -5.13 -7.69 -23.31
C LYS A 53 -5.39 -8.81 -24.34
N LEU A 54 -4.53 -9.83 -24.42
CA LEU A 54 -4.68 -10.93 -25.37
C LEU A 54 -6.02 -11.63 -25.20
N ASN A 55 -6.43 -11.95 -23.97
CA ASN A 55 -7.70 -12.62 -23.70
C ASN A 55 -8.90 -11.78 -24.14
N ILE A 56 -8.86 -10.46 -23.95
CA ILE A 56 -9.92 -9.56 -24.41
C ILE A 56 -10.01 -9.58 -25.94
N ILE A 57 -8.86 -9.49 -26.63
CA ILE A 57 -8.82 -9.54 -28.09
C ILE A 57 -9.37 -10.88 -28.59
N MET A 58 -8.96 -11.99 -27.99
CA MET A 58 -9.41 -13.33 -28.37
C MET A 58 -10.91 -13.54 -28.14
N THR A 59 -11.48 -12.94 -27.09
CA THR A 59 -12.90 -13.06 -26.75
C THR A 59 -13.78 -12.13 -27.59
N GLU A 60 -13.47 -10.84 -27.60
CA GLU A 60 -14.30 -9.82 -28.26
C GLU A 60 -14.22 -9.90 -29.80
N LEU A 61 -13.11 -10.41 -30.34
CA LEU A 61 -12.90 -10.59 -31.78
C LEU A 61 -13.00 -12.06 -32.22
N SER A 62 -13.60 -12.93 -31.42
CA SER A 62 -13.77 -14.37 -31.68
C SER A 62 -14.52 -14.69 -32.99
N THR A 63 -15.31 -13.77 -33.51
CA THR A 63 -15.98 -13.88 -34.81
C THR A 63 -15.05 -13.66 -36.01
N HIS A 64 -13.85 -13.18 -35.76
CA HIS A 64 -12.83 -12.91 -36.79
C HIS A 64 -11.77 -14.01 -36.80
N SER A 65 -11.17 -14.27 -37.97
CA SER A 65 -10.01 -15.14 -38.05
C SER A 65 -8.79 -14.43 -37.45
N ILE A 66 -8.25 -14.98 -36.35
CA ILE A 66 -7.08 -14.46 -35.63
C ILE A 66 -5.91 -15.42 -35.84
N GLU A 67 -4.80 -14.88 -36.29
CA GLU A 67 -3.53 -15.60 -36.46
C GLU A 67 -2.51 -15.00 -35.48
N VAL A 68 -2.01 -15.80 -34.54
CA VAL A 68 -0.91 -15.40 -33.66
C VAL A 68 0.40 -15.98 -34.20
N ASN A 69 1.42 -15.13 -34.32
CA ASN A 69 2.71 -15.57 -34.85
C ASN A 69 3.37 -16.59 -33.92
N ALA A 70 3.53 -17.84 -34.39
CA ALA A 70 4.06 -18.95 -33.60
C ALA A 70 5.51 -18.70 -33.13
N ASP A 71 6.35 -18.10 -33.95
CA ASP A 71 7.76 -17.79 -33.59
C ASP A 71 7.83 -16.77 -32.46
N SER A 72 6.91 -15.79 -32.46
CA SER A 72 6.82 -14.80 -31.39
C SER A 72 6.30 -15.37 -30.08
N VAL A 73 5.40 -16.35 -30.15
CA VAL A 73 4.92 -17.12 -28.98
C VAL A 73 6.06 -17.95 -28.40
N GLU A 74 6.80 -18.68 -29.23
CA GLU A 74 7.95 -19.48 -28.78
C GLU A 74 9.05 -18.59 -28.16
N MET A 75 9.34 -17.42 -28.76
CA MET A 75 10.28 -16.46 -28.19
C MET A 75 9.82 -15.89 -26.84
N PHE A 76 8.52 -15.62 -26.70
CA PHE A 76 7.92 -15.17 -25.46
C PHE A 76 8.00 -16.26 -24.38
N GLU A 77 7.62 -17.48 -24.71
CA GLU A 77 7.67 -18.63 -23.78
C GLU A 77 9.11 -18.97 -23.40
N LYS A 78 10.06 -18.97 -24.33
CA LYS A 78 11.48 -19.20 -24.06
C LYS A 78 12.09 -18.16 -23.12
N LYS A 79 11.73 -16.88 -23.25
CA LYS A 79 12.20 -15.82 -22.33
C LYS A 79 11.50 -15.84 -20.98
N ARG A 80 10.32 -16.45 -20.91
CA ARG A 80 9.57 -16.66 -19.66
C ARG A 80 10.11 -17.86 -18.85
N SER A 81 10.81 -18.80 -19.50
CA SER A 81 11.28 -20.06 -18.90
C SER A 81 12.71 -20.05 -18.36
N VAL A 82 13.34 -18.90 -18.18
CA VAL A 82 14.80 -18.79 -17.92
C VAL A 82 15.19 -19.06 -16.47
N ALA A 83 14.29 -18.92 -15.52
CA ALA A 83 14.60 -19.29 -14.14
C ALA A 83 14.46 -20.80 -13.95
N THR A 84 15.56 -21.48 -13.59
CA THR A 84 15.50 -22.90 -13.24
C THR A 84 14.74 -23.06 -11.92
N VAL A 85 13.48 -23.45 -12.03
CA VAL A 85 12.65 -23.76 -10.86
C VAL A 85 13.21 -25.05 -10.20
N PRO A 86 13.50 -25.05 -8.89
CA PRO A 86 14.00 -26.26 -8.22
C PRO A 86 13.02 -27.41 -8.36
N ALA A 87 13.53 -28.62 -8.64
CA ALA A 87 12.69 -29.82 -8.86
C ALA A 87 11.76 -30.17 -7.67
N ASN A 88 12.14 -29.75 -6.47
CA ASN A 88 11.36 -29.99 -5.25
C ASN A 88 10.39 -28.85 -4.90
N PHE A 89 10.24 -27.84 -5.77
CA PHE A 89 9.32 -26.73 -5.54
C PHE A 89 8.02 -26.91 -6.31
N GLU A 90 6.91 -26.75 -5.62
CA GLU A 90 5.56 -26.68 -6.19
C GLU A 90 4.78 -25.53 -5.58
N PHE A 91 4.01 -24.82 -6.42
CA PHE A 91 3.07 -23.81 -5.92
C PHE A 91 1.92 -24.48 -5.17
N ARG A 92 1.81 -24.23 -3.87
CA ARG A 92 0.68 -24.74 -3.07
C ARG A 92 -0.67 -24.15 -3.49
N THR A 93 -0.66 -22.92 -3.89
CA THR A 93 -1.84 -22.21 -4.43
C THR A 93 -1.51 -21.71 -5.83
N LYS A 94 -2.48 -21.80 -6.75
CA LYS A 94 -2.29 -21.38 -8.13
C LYS A 94 -1.88 -19.89 -8.19
N PRO A 95 -0.73 -19.54 -8.79
CA PRO A 95 -0.33 -18.16 -8.98
C PRO A 95 -1.06 -17.52 -10.17
N PHE A 96 -1.17 -16.21 -10.17
CA PHE A 96 -1.52 -15.42 -11.34
C PHE A 96 -0.28 -15.24 -12.24
N ASP A 97 -0.48 -14.88 -13.50
CA ASP A 97 0.62 -14.75 -14.46
C ASP A 97 1.67 -13.74 -14.01
N HIS A 98 1.23 -12.57 -13.52
CA HIS A 98 2.15 -11.58 -12.97
C HIS A 98 2.92 -12.08 -11.75
N GLN A 99 2.34 -12.99 -10.94
CA GLN A 99 3.04 -13.59 -9.81
C GLN A 99 4.10 -14.60 -10.26
N ILE A 100 3.86 -15.31 -11.37
CA ILE A 100 4.86 -16.18 -12.01
C ILE A 100 6.04 -15.34 -12.52
N GLU A 101 5.77 -14.20 -13.15
CA GLU A 101 6.83 -13.28 -13.58
C GLU A 101 7.66 -12.78 -12.40
N GLY A 102 7.00 -12.34 -11.32
CA GLY A 102 7.67 -11.91 -10.10
C GLY A 102 8.46 -13.02 -9.43
N PHE A 103 7.94 -14.24 -9.44
CA PHE A 103 8.63 -15.43 -8.96
C PHE A 103 9.90 -15.70 -9.77
N ASN A 104 9.82 -15.72 -11.10
CA ASN A 104 10.98 -15.93 -11.97
C ASN A 104 12.03 -14.84 -11.78
N TYR A 105 11.59 -13.56 -11.74
CA TYR A 105 12.49 -12.45 -11.45
C TYR A 105 13.21 -12.62 -10.10
N GLY A 106 12.48 -13.03 -9.07
CA GLY A 106 13.04 -13.27 -7.73
C GLY A 106 13.99 -14.47 -7.67
N LEU A 107 13.85 -15.48 -8.54
CA LEU A 107 14.82 -16.59 -8.63
C LEU A 107 16.15 -16.16 -9.25
N GLU A 108 16.11 -15.23 -10.21
CA GLU A 108 17.29 -14.71 -10.91
C GLU A 108 18.03 -13.62 -10.11
N HIS A 109 17.28 -12.84 -9.30
CA HIS A 109 17.82 -11.68 -8.59
C HIS A 109 17.84 -11.92 -7.08
N ASP A 110 19.01 -11.75 -6.47
CA ASP A 110 19.16 -11.92 -5.02
C ASP A 110 18.89 -10.62 -4.24
N ARG A 111 18.92 -9.46 -4.90
CA ARG A 111 18.77 -8.13 -4.25
C ARG A 111 17.94 -7.21 -5.13
N TRP A 112 16.69 -6.99 -4.76
CA TRP A 112 15.77 -6.23 -5.59
C TRP A 112 14.57 -5.68 -4.83
N LEU A 113 13.82 -4.80 -5.48
CA LEU A 113 12.65 -4.13 -4.96
C LEU A 113 11.39 -4.66 -5.65
N LEU A 114 10.50 -5.27 -4.90
CA LEU A 114 9.15 -5.62 -5.35
C LEU A 114 8.22 -4.42 -5.14
N GLY A 115 8.04 -3.65 -6.21
CA GLY A 115 7.28 -2.40 -6.25
C GLY A 115 5.86 -2.54 -6.80
N ASP A 116 5.32 -3.76 -6.91
CA ASP A 116 3.96 -4.01 -7.37
C ASP A 116 2.93 -3.18 -6.61
N GLU A 117 1.91 -2.71 -7.31
CA GLU A 117 0.80 -2.00 -6.69
C GLU A 117 0.17 -2.83 -5.56
N GLN A 118 -0.47 -2.18 -4.61
CA GLN A 118 -1.10 -2.87 -3.49
C GLN A 118 -2.21 -3.81 -3.99
N GLY A 119 -2.37 -4.98 -3.35
CA GLY A 119 -3.39 -5.95 -3.74
C GLY A 119 -2.96 -6.95 -4.82
N LEU A 120 -1.77 -6.82 -5.42
CA LEU A 120 -1.23 -7.76 -6.42
C LEU A 120 -0.61 -9.05 -5.82
N GLY A 121 -0.73 -9.25 -4.51
CA GLY A 121 -0.27 -10.46 -3.84
C GLY A 121 1.25 -10.56 -3.70
N LYS A 122 1.94 -9.46 -3.40
CA LYS A 122 3.38 -9.42 -3.10
C LYS A 122 3.79 -10.44 -2.03
N THR A 123 2.97 -10.60 -0.99
CA THR A 123 3.19 -11.56 0.10
C THR A 123 3.34 -12.98 -0.43
N LYS A 124 2.41 -13.43 -1.30
CA LYS A 124 2.48 -14.75 -1.94
C LYS A 124 3.74 -14.89 -2.79
N GLN A 125 4.06 -13.91 -3.62
CA GLN A 125 5.26 -13.96 -4.45
C GLN A 125 6.52 -14.17 -3.60
N VAL A 126 6.67 -13.42 -2.50
CA VAL A 126 7.83 -13.55 -1.60
C VAL A 126 7.86 -14.89 -0.89
N ILE A 127 6.71 -15.44 -0.48
CA ILE A 127 6.63 -16.78 0.12
C ILE A 127 7.10 -17.83 -0.87
N ASP A 128 6.59 -17.82 -2.09
CA ASP A 128 6.96 -18.78 -3.14
C ASP A 128 8.46 -18.69 -3.48
N ILE A 129 8.99 -17.48 -3.63
CA ILE A 129 10.42 -17.22 -3.87
C ILE A 129 11.26 -17.76 -2.72
N ALA A 130 10.86 -17.48 -1.47
CA ALA A 130 11.62 -17.93 -0.29
C ALA A 130 11.69 -19.45 -0.20
N VAL A 131 10.58 -20.14 -0.48
CA VAL A 131 10.55 -21.62 -0.50
C VAL A 131 11.40 -22.17 -1.65
N ALA A 132 11.33 -21.59 -2.83
CA ALA A 132 12.17 -22.01 -3.95
C ALA A 132 13.67 -21.76 -3.67
N LYS A 133 14.02 -20.60 -3.11
CA LYS A 133 15.41 -20.29 -2.69
C LYS A 133 15.92 -21.20 -1.57
N LYS A 134 15.05 -21.71 -0.69
CA LYS A 134 15.40 -22.76 0.28
C LYS A 134 15.99 -23.97 -0.42
N TYR A 135 15.36 -24.45 -1.49
CA TYR A 135 15.83 -25.60 -2.25
C TYR A 135 17.01 -25.24 -3.17
N GLN A 136 17.01 -24.06 -3.77
CA GLN A 136 18.05 -23.61 -4.71
C GLN A 136 19.38 -23.31 -4.01
N LYS A 137 19.35 -22.65 -2.86
CA LYS A 137 20.51 -22.12 -2.14
C LYS A 137 20.79 -22.84 -0.81
N GLY A 138 19.89 -23.70 -0.34
CA GLY A 138 20.03 -24.40 0.94
C GLY A 138 19.85 -23.48 2.16
N TYR A 139 19.12 -22.38 2.06
CA TYR A 139 18.89 -21.46 3.18
C TYR A 139 18.13 -22.14 4.32
N LYS A 140 18.66 -22.02 5.55
CA LYS A 140 18.05 -22.63 6.75
C LYS A 140 16.83 -21.84 7.23
N HIS A 141 16.90 -20.52 7.18
CA HIS A 141 15.81 -19.63 7.55
C HIS A 141 15.66 -18.45 6.57
N CYS A 142 14.40 -18.02 6.40
CA CYS A 142 14.01 -16.76 5.79
C CYS A 142 13.40 -15.87 6.88
N LEU A 143 13.88 -14.62 7.02
CA LEU A 143 13.31 -13.64 7.95
C LEU A 143 12.39 -12.68 7.21
N ILE A 144 11.16 -12.57 7.68
CA ILE A 144 10.19 -11.55 7.25
C ILE A 144 10.18 -10.42 8.28
N VAL A 145 10.42 -9.19 7.83
CA VAL A 145 10.36 -7.99 8.64
C VAL A 145 9.15 -7.16 8.22
N CYS A 146 8.10 -7.17 9.04
CA CYS A 146 6.86 -6.45 8.73
C CYS A 146 6.99 -4.96 9.02
N GLY A 147 6.50 -4.11 8.12
CA GLY A 147 6.46 -2.66 8.30
C GLY A 147 5.47 -2.19 9.37
N VAL A 148 4.52 -3.04 9.77
CA VAL A 148 3.49 -2.75 10.78
C VAL A 148 3.37 -3.93 11.74
N ASN A 149 3.17 -3.61 13.02
CA ASN A 149 3.13 -4.62 14.09
C ASN A 149 2.02 -5.67 13.91
N GLY A 150 0.84 -5.27 13.48
CA GLY A 150 -0.32 -6.17 13.25
C GLY A 150 -0.14 -7.15 12.09
N LEU A 151 0.81 -6.95 11.19
CA LEU A 151 1.00 -7.81 10.01
C LEU A 151 1.67 -9.16 10.33
N LYS A 152 2.29 -9.33 11.49
CA LYS A 152 3.01 -10.59 11.82
C LYS A 152 2.12 -11.82 11.78
N TRP A 153 0.93 -11.73 12.33
CA TRP A 153 -0.05 -12.82 12.29
C TRP A 153 -0.63 -13.05 10.89
N ASN A 154 -0.80 -11.97 10.13
CA ASN A 154 -1.20 -12.09 8.73
C ASN A 154 -0.15 -12.85 7.92
N TRP A 155 1.13 -12.48 8.05
CA TRP A 155 2.22 -13.20 7.38
C TRP A 155 2.27 -14.68 7.78
N GLN A 156 2.07 -15.00 9.08
CA GLN A 156 2.02 -16.39 9.54
C GLN A 156 0.87 -17.18 8.91
N ASN A 157 -0.29 -16.55 8.73
CA ASN A 157 -1.44 -17.16 8.06
C ASN A 157 -1.20 -17.32 6.55
N GLU A 158 -0.63 -16.31 5.88
CA GLU A 158 -0.31 -16.36 4.46
C GLU A 158 0.74 -17.46 4.16
N ILE A 159 1.76 -17.60 5.00
CA ILE A 159 2.76 -18.68 4.91
C ILE A 159 2.06 -20.03 4.98
N LYS A 160 1.15 -20.23 5.93
CA LYS A 160 0.37 -21.46 6.06
C LYS A 160 -0.54 -21.70 4.86
N THR A 161 -1.06 -20.66 4.21
CA THR A 161 -1.95 -20.76 3.06
C THR A 161 -1.17 -21.10 1.79
N HIS A 162 -0.04 -20.42 1.56
CA HIS A 162 0.69 -20.48 0.30
C HIS A 162 1.89 -21.41 0.29
N SER A 163 2.27 -21.99 1.42
CA SER A 163 3.39 -22.95 1.49
C SER A 163 3.12 -24.12 2.43
N ASN A 164 3.96 -25.14 2.36
CA ASN A 164 3.99 -26.24 3.32
C ASN A 164 4.90 -25.93 4.52
N GLU A 165 5.51 -24.75 4.53
CA GLU A 165 6.40 -24.29 5.60
C GLU A 165 5.61 -23.66 6.75
N THR A 166 6.29 -23.54 7.90
CA THR A 166 5.73 -22.87 9.07
C THR A 166 6.43 -21.54 9.32
N GLY A 167 5.71 -20.60 9.92
CA GLY A 167 6.22 -19.30 10.33
C GLY A 167 6.23 -19.14 11.84
N TRP A 168 7.35 -18.68 12.39
CA TRP A 168 7.52 -18.39 13.81
C TRP A 168 7.67 -16.89 14.04
N ILE A 169 6.75 -16.30 14.81
CA ILE A 169 6.88 -14.90 15.20
C ILE A 169 7.88 -14.82 16.35
N LEU A 170 8.98 -14.09 16.18
CA LEU A 170 10.00 -13.95 17.21
C LEU A 170 9.40 -13.40 18.51
N GLY A 171 9.66 -14.12 19.60
CA GLY A 171 9.11 -13.82 20.92
C GLY A 171 7.70 -14.36 21.16
N GLN A 172 7.09 -15.12 20.24
CA GLN A 172 5.78 -15.72 20.51
C GLN A 172 5.87 -16.79 21.61
N ARG A 173 4.88 -16.76 22.51
CA ARG A 173 4.79 -17.71 23.64
C ARG A 173 3.35 -18.17 23.80
N LYS A 174 3.16 -19.47 24.04
CA LYS A 174 1.84 -20.03 24.35
C LYS A 174 1.48 -19.69 25.80
N LYS A 175 0.32 -19.09 26.01
CA LYS A 175 -0.25 -18.79 27.33
C LYS A 175 -1.62 -19.45 27.46
N ALA A 176 -2.22 -19.44 28.64
CA ALA A 176 -3.54 -20.04 28.89
C ALA A 176 -4.62 -19.55 27.89
N ASN A 177 -4.55 -18.27 27.51
CA ASN A 177 -5.50 -17.62 26.61
C ASN A 177 -4.99 -17.50 25.16
N GLY A 178 -4.19 -18.45 24.67
CA GLY A 178 -3.68 -18.45 23.31
C GLY A 178 -2.23 -17.99 23.15
N TRP A 179 -1.83 -17.67 21.91
CA TRP A 179 -0.49 -17.22 21.60
C TRP A 179 -0.34 -15.72 21.81
N LYS A 180 0.72 -15.29 22.47
CA LYS A 180 1.05 -13.86 22.67
C LYS A 180 2.49 -13.60 22.28
N ILE A 181 2.76 -12.38 21.81
CA ILE A 181 4.12 -11.91 21.54
C ILE A 181 4.68 -11.34 22.84
N GLY A 182 5.81 -11.90 23.27
CA GLY A 182 6.51 -11.49 24.48
C GLY A 182 7.41 -10.27 24.30
N SER A 183 8.30 -10.11 25.25
CA SER A 183 9.25 -8.99 25.33
C SER A 183 10.41 -9.12 24.33
N ASN A 184 11.26 -8.09 24.25
CA ASN A 184 12.51 -8.16 23.51
C ASN A 184 13.46 -9.26 24.05
N LYS A 185 13.40 -9.56 25.37
CA LYS A 185 14.14 -10.69 25.96
C LYS A 185 13.71 -12.02 25.35
N ASP A 186 12.40 -12.21 25.12
CA ASP A 186 11.87 -13.42 24.49
C ASP A 186 12.33 -13.54 23.03
N LYS A 187 12.37 -12.42 22.29
CA LYS A 187 12.88 -12.40 20.91
C LYS A 187 14.38 -12.75 20.86
N LEU A 188 15.19 -12.20 21.78
CA LEU A 188 16.62 -12.52 21.89
C LEU A 188 16.83 -13.99 22.23
N ASN A 189 16.04 -14.54 23.14
CA ASN A 189 16.10 -15.97 23.47
C ASN A 189 15.80 -16.84 22.24
N ASP A 190 14.81 -16.47 21.40
CA ASP A 190 14.52 -17.18 20.17
C ASP A 190 15.71 -17.11 19.19
N LEU A 191 16.31 -15.92 19.01
CA LEU A 191 17.47 -15.74 18.13
C LEU A 191 18.70 -16.54 18.58
N THR A 192 18.87 -16.71 19.90
CA THR A 192 19.96 -17.50 20.46
C THR A 192 19.72 -19.02 20.30
N ASN A 193 18.47 -19.44 20.31
CA ASN A 193 18.07 -20.86 20.32
C ASN A 193 17.29 -21.24 19.04
N LEU A 194 17.69 -20.74 17.87
CA LEU A 194 16.97 -20.98 16.59
C LEU A 194 16.85 -22.48 16.26
N ASN A 195 17.82 -23.32 16.68
CA ASN A 195 17.76 -24.76 16.44
C ASN A 195 16.55 -25.44 17.13
N ALA A 196 15.96 -24.80 18.15
CA ALA A 196 14.73 -25.26 18.80
C ALA A 196 13.46 -24.81 18.09
N ILE A 197 13.58 -23.97 17.06
CA ILE A 197 12.46 -23.43 16.29
C ILE A 197 12.36 -24.20 14.97
N PRO A 198 11.38 -25.13 14.82
CA PRO A 198 11.25 -25.94 13.62
C PRO A 198 10.52 -25.21 12.50
N SER A 199 10.80 -23.92 12.30
CA SER A 199 10.13 -23.09 11.30
C SER A 199 11.14 -22.51 10.33
N TYR A 200 10.86 -22.63 9.04
CA TYR A 200 11.67 -22.00 8.00
C TYR A 200 11.54 -20.48 8.02
N PHE A 201 10.31 -19.96 8.16
CA PHE A 201 10.08 -18.53 8.23
C PHE A 201 10.16 -18.02 9.67
N LEU A 202 11.00 -17.00 9.87
CA LEU A 202 11.03 -16.19 11.08
C LEU A 202 10.33 -14.87 10.78
N ILE A 203 9.51 -14.37 11.70
CA ILE A 203 8.73 -13.16 11.48
C ILE A 203 9.00 -12.16 12.60
N THR A 204 9.33 -10.94 12.25
CA THR A 204 9.45 -9.81 13.18
C THR A 204 8.87 -8.53 12.58
N ASN A 205 9.03 -7.41 13.25
CA ASN A 205 8.62 -6.11 12.75
C ASN A 205 9.76 -5.09 12.82
N VAL A 206 9.64 -4.03 12.03
CA VAL A 206 10.68 -3.01 11.92
C VAL A 206 10.99 -2.33 13.26
N GLU A 207 10.00 -2.18 14.15
CA GLU A 207 10.20 -1.61 15.49
C GLU A 207 11.10 -2.48 16.36
N SER A 208 11.14 -3.80 16.16
CA SER A 208 12.04 -4.68 16.89
C SER A 208 13.51 -4.40 16.57
N LEU A 209 13.80 -3.88 15.38
CA LEU A 209 15.16 -3.53 14.94
C LEU A 209 15.67 -2.21 15.57
N ARG A 210 14.85 -1.51 16.35
CA ARG A 210 15.32 -0.39 17.20
C ARG A 210 16.17 -0.88 18.36
N ASP A 211 15.95 -2.11 18.80
CA ASP A 211 16.77 -2.75 19.82
C ASP A 211 18.09 -3.22 19.20
N GLU A 212 19.17 -2.62 19.63
CA GLU A 212 20.54 -2.89 19.15
C GLU A 212 20.93 -4.36 19.25
N LYS A 213 20.52 -5.05 20.33
CA LYS A 213 20.85 -6.45 20.56
C LYS A 213 20.11 -7.36 19.60
N ILE A 214 18.84 -7.06 19.31
CA ILE A 214 18.03 -7.81 18.34
C ILE A 214 18.60 -7.61 16.93
N ALA A 215 18.86 -6.35 16.53
CA ALA A 215 19.42 -6.05 15.22
C ALA A 215 20.80 -6.72 15.01
N SER A 216 21.67 -6.65 16.00
CA SER A 216 23.00 -7.27 15.95
C SER A 216 22.94 -8.81 15.99
N GLY A 217 22.00 -9.39 16.75
CA GLY A 217 21.76 -10.83 16.76
C GLY A 217 21.33 -11.34 15.38
N ILE A 218 20.37 -10.66 14.75
CA ILE A 218 19.93 -11.00 13.38
C ILE A 218 21.09 -10.81 12.39
N ALA A 219 21.84 -9.71 12.48
CA ALA A 219 22.97 -9.45 11.60
C ALA A 219 24.04 -10.56 11.68
N GLN A 220 24.32 -11.07 12.88
CA GLN A 220 25.25 -12.19 13.07
C GLN A 220 24.72 -13.48 12.43
N LEU A 221 23.41 -13.74 12.52
CA LEU A 221 22.78 -14.91 11.90
C LEU A 221 22.73 -14.79 10.37
N CYS A 222 22.65 -13.59 9.83
CA CYS A 222 22.82 -13.35 8.39
C CYS A 222 24.28 -13.60 7.97
N LYS A 223 25.25 -13.06 8.71
CA LYS A 223 26.67 -13.19 8.40
C LYS A 223 27.16 -14.64 8.40
N ASN A 224 26.63 -15.49 9.28
CA ASN A 224 27.00 -16.90 9.33
C ASN A 224 26.15 -17.81 8.43
N GLY A 225 25.27 -17.24 7.60
CA GLY A 225 24.41 -17.96 6.65
C GLY A 225 23.22 -18.70 7.27
N THR A 226 22.96 -18.56 8.58
CA THR A 226 21.78 -19.17 9.22
C THR A 226 20.49 -18.54 8.70
N ILE A 227 20.47 -17.22 8.53
CA ILE A 227 19.41 -16.49 7.84
C ILE A 227 19.94 -16.10 6.46
N GLY A 228 19.59 -16.84 5.42
CA GLY A 228 20.07 -16.61 4.06
C GLY A 228 19.27 -15.59 3.29
N MET A 229 17.99 -15.40 3.65
CA MET A 229 17.09 -14.47 2.99
C MET A 229 16.37 -13.58 4.01
N VAL A 230 16.22 -12.29 3.67
CA VAL A 230 15.36 -11.35 4.41
C VAL A 230 14.46 -10.63 3.43
N ALA A 231 13.16 -10.58 3.72
CA ALA A 231 12.20 -9.74 3.04
C ALA A 231 11.66 -8.67 3.99
N ILE A 232 11.66 -7.41 3.57
CA ILE A 232 11.14 -6.28 4.36
C ILE A 232 9.88 -5.77 3.69
N ASP A 233 8.74 -5.96 4.36
CA ASP A 233 7.44 -5.47 3.90
C ASP A 233 7.24 -4.02 4.32
N GLU A 234 6.65 -3.21 3.43
CA GLU A 234 6.43 -1.77 3.59
C GLU A 234 7.72 -1.03 4.01
N ILE A 235 8.82 -1.31 3.30
CA ILE A 235 10.17 -0.78 3.62
C ILE A 235 10.21 0.76 3.66
N HIS A 236 9.30 1.44 2.95
CA HIS A 236 9.18 2.90 2.97
C HIS A 236 8.95 3.49 4.38
N LYS A 237 8.49 2.68 5.35
CA LYS A 237 8.39 3.09 6.76
C LYS A 237 9.74 3.26 7.47
N CYS A 238 10.81 2.83 6.83
CA CYS A 238 12.16 2.86 7.37
C CYS A 238 13.05 3.94 6.74
N LYS A 239 12.46 4.96 6.13
CA LYS A 239 13.10 5.97 5.29
C LYS A 239 14.19 6.83 5.97
N ASN A 240 14.22 6.93 7.29
CA ASN A 240 15.20 7.75 8.01
C ASN A 240 16.45 6.93 8.41
N PRO A 241 17.61 7.12 7.73
CA PRO A 241 18.83 6.36 8.00
C PRO A 241 19.49 6.71 9.36
N THR A 242 19.15 7.83 9.95
CA THR A 242 19.72 8.25 11.24
C THR A 242 18.91 7.73 12.43
N SER A 243 17.68 7.26 12.20
CA SER A 243 16.85 6.64 13.23
C SER A 243 17.46 5.30 13.70
N GLN A 244 17.15 4.88 14.92
CA GLN A 244 17.57 3.57 15.42
C GLN A 244 17.07 2.43 14.54
N GLN A 245 15.85 2.53 14.03
CA GLN A 245 15.24 1.58 13.11
C GLN A 245 16.01 1.51 11.78
N GLY A 246 16.31 2.66 11.17
CA GLY A 246 17.09 2.70 9.93
C GLY A 246 18.50 2.14 10.12
N LYS A 247 19.18 2.49 11.22
CA LYS A 247 20.49 1.90 11.58
C LYS A 247 20.40 0.39 11.79
N GLY A 248 19.32 -0.10 12.43
CA GLY A 248 19.10 -1.52 12.66
C GLY A 248 18.96 -2.31 11.36
N ILE A 249 18.16 -1.80 10.42
CA ILE A 249 17.96 -2.43 9.10
C ILE A 249 19.28 -2.51 8.32
N LEU A 250 20.05 -1.42 8.30
CA LEU A 250 21.32 -1.39 7.55
C LEU A 250 22.40 -2.34 8.09
N LYS A 251 22.21 -2.93 9.27
CA LYS A 251 23.06 -4.01 9.80
C LYS A 251 22.68 -5.41 9.31
N VAL A 252 21.41 -5.60 8.95
CA VAL A 252 20.83 -6.90 8.56
C VAL A 252 21.09 -7.14 7.08
N LEU A 253 22.17 -7.81 6.74
CA LEU A 253 22.68 -7.97 5.38
C LEU A 253 22.83 -9.47 4.99
N PRO A 254 21.71 -10.18 4.73
CA PRO A 254 21.76 -11.55 4.20
C PRO A 254 22.19 -11.56 2.72
N ASP A 255 22.37 -12.74 2.16
CA ASP A 255 22.69 -12.92 0.75
C ASP A 255 21.52 -12.45 -0.15
N CYS A 256 20.31 -12.95 0.15
CA CYS A 256 19.10 -12.59 -0.58
C CYS A 256 18.29 -11.54 0.20
N ARG A 257 17.97 -10.42 -0.48
CA ARG A 257 17.26 -9.25 0.08
C ARG A 257 16.15 -8.84 -0.84
N ILE A 258 14.92 -8.89 -0.36
CA ILE A 258 13.75 -8.41 -1.09
C ILE A 258 13.12 -7.25 -0.32
N ALA A 259 13.18 -6.06 -0.87
CA ALA A 259 12.43 -4.90 -0.38
C ALA A 259 11.04 -4.92 -1.00
N MET A 260 9.99 -4.64 -0.22
CA MET A 260 8.61 -4.61 -0.70
C MET A 260 7.96 -3.28 -0.38
N THR A 261 7.27 -2.70 -1.34
CA THR A 261 6.40 -1.53 -1.15
C THR A 261 5.35 -1.44 -2.24
N GLY A 262 4.15 -1.00 -1.91
CA GLY A 262 3.09 -0.75 -2.89
C GLY A 262 2.93 0.72 -3.27
N THR A 263 3.58 1.63 -2.54
CA THR A 263 3.46 3.07 -2.77
C THR A 263 4.53 3.58 -3.73
N PRO A 264 4.19 4.50 -4.63
CA PRO A 264 5.16 5.13 -5.49
C PRO A 264 6.24 5.85 -4.67
N LEU A 265 7.48 5.47 -4.87
CA LEU A 265 8.65 5.99 -4.13
C LEU A 265 9.09 7.40 -4.55
N MET A 266 8.37 8.03 -5.49
CA MET A 266 8.86 9.17 -6.25
C MET A 266 8.64 10.55 -5.61
N ASN A 267 7.99 10.63 -4.45
CA ASN A 267 7.69 11.95 -3.86
C ASN A 267 8.89 12.58 -3.15
N ASN A 268 9.78 11.75 -2.60
CA ASN A 268 11.01 12.22 -1.97
C ASN A 268 12.18 11.28 -2.29
N PRO A 269 13.14 11.71 -3.12
CA PRO A 269 14.32 10.90 -3.45
C PRO A 269 15.10 10.41 -2.24
N MET A 270 15.03 11.15 -1.12
CA MET A 270 15.75 10.78 0.11
C MET A 270 15.19 9.51 0.76
N ASP A 271 13.93 9.20 0.54
CA ASP A 271 13.29 7.99 1.08
C ASP A 271 13.85 6.71 0.45
N LEU A 272 14.45 6.82 -0.74
CA LEU A 272 15.08 5.71 -1.45
C LEU A 272 16.46 5.33 -0.90
N TYR A 273 17.12 6.23 -0.16
CA TYR A 273 18.47 5.97 0.32
C TYR A 273 18.62 4.66 1.10
N ILE A 274 17.74 4.41 2.08
CA ILE A 274 17.80 3.18 2.89
C ILE A 274 17.56 1.96 2.01
N ILE A 275 16.63 2.02 1.07
CA ILE A 275 16.28 0.92 0.17
C ILE A 275 17.49 0.57 -0.69
N LEU A 276 18.05 1.55 -1.39
CA LEU A 276 19.23 1.38 -2.24
C LEU A 276 20.46 0.91 -1.45
N LYS A 277 20.68 1.50 -0.25
CA LYS A 277 21.78 1.15 0.63
C LYS A 277 21.65 -0.27 1.16
N TRP A 278 20.46 -0.66 1.61
CA TRP A 278 20.21 -2.00 2.13
C TRP A 278 20.30 -3.07 1.03
N LEU A 279 19.80 -2.78 -0.16
CA LEU A 279 19.93 -3.67 -1.33
C LEU A 279 21.37 -3.73 -1.86
N GLY A 280 22.25 -2.76 -1.51
CA GLY A 280 23.66 -2.74 -1.87
C GLY A 280 24.00 -1.98 -3.14
N TYR A 281 23.06 -1.20 -3.67
CA TYR A 281 23.24 -0.37 -4.87
C TYR A 281 23.76 1.04 -4.55
N GLU A 282 23.51 1.54 -3.32
CA GLU A 282 24.10 2.80 -2.86
C GLU A 282 25.31 2.53 -1.96
N LYS A 283 26.49 3.04 -2.32
CA LYS A 283 27.75 2.82 -1.58
C LYS A 283 28.11 4.03 -0.70
N HIS A 284 27.65 5.22 -1.06
CA HIS A 284 28.02 6.44 -0.38
C HIS A 284 27.28 6.62 0.94
N ALA A 285 27.76 7.56 1.76
CA ALA A 285 27.08 7.99 2.97
C ALA A 285 25.85 8.84 2.62
N PHE A 286 24.88 8.92 3.54
CA PHE A 286 23.64 9.66 3.33
C PHE A 286 23.87 11.14 2.97
N TYR A 287 24.89 11.76 3.55
CA TYR A 287 25.23 13.14 3.23
C TYR A 287 25.62 13.31 1.75
N SER A 288 26.46 12.43 1.22
CA SER A 288 26.87 12.47 -0.19
C SER A 288 25.67 12.19 -1.13
N PHE A 289 24.82 11.25 -0.79
CA PHE A 289 23.57 10.98 -1.51
C PHE A 289 22.67 12.24 -1.53
N LYS A 290 22.52 12.89 -0.38
CA LYS A 290 21.77 14.14 -0.27
C LYS A 290 22.37 15.26 -1.13
N GLN A 291 23.69 15.42 -1.15
CA GLN A 291 24.38 16.41 -1.99
C GLN A 291 24.18 16.12 -3.51
N HIS A 292 24.09 14.85 -3.87
CA HIS A 292 23.94 14.45 -5.28
C HIS A 292 22.52 14.73 -5.80
N TYR A 293 21.49 14.48 -4.99
CA TYR A 293 20.08 14.54 -5.43
C TYR A 293 19.28 15.76 -4.94
N CYS A 294 19.80 16.54 -3.99
CA CYS A 294 19.13 17.74 -3.49
C CYS A 294 19.75 19.03 -4.02
N VAL A 295 18.90 20.03 -4.21
CA VAL A 295 19.28 21.42 -4.39
C VAL A 295 19.11 22.13 -3.07
N PHE A 296 20.15 22.80 -2.59
CA PHE A 296 20.16 23.50 -1.32
C PHE A 296 20.01 25.01 -1.51
N GLY A 297 19.32 25.67 -0.59
CA GLY A 297 19.10 27.10 -0.58
C GLY A 297 18.55 27.56 0.76
N GLY A 298 17.81 28.65 0.79
CA GLY A 298 17.27 29.25 2.02
C GLY A 298 18.31 29.98 2.87
N PHE A 299 17.90 30.41 4.05
CA PHE A 299 18.80 31.09 4.98
C PHE A 299 19.90 30.13 5.48
N GLY A 300 21.16 30.45 5.21
CA GLY A 300 22.31 29.59 5.55
C GLY A 300 22.59 28.46 4.53
N GLY A 301 21.84 28.32 3.46
CA GLY A 301 22.13 27.36 2.39
C GLY A 301 21.96 25.87 2.78
N HIS A 302 21.21 25.54 3.83
CA HIS A 302 21.06 24.18 4.34
C HIS A 302 19.68 23.55 4.05
N GLU A 303 18.74 24.35 3.57
CA GLU A 303 17.39 23.88 3.27
C GLU A 303 17.34 23.20 1.90
N VAL A 304 16.59 22.10 1.80
CA VAL A 304 16.34 21.45 0.50
C VAL A 304 15.20 22.20 -0.17
N ILE A 305 15.55 22.93 -1.23
CA ILE A 305 14.59 23.74 -2.03
C ILE A 305 14.17 23.03 -3.32
N GLY A 306 14.77 21.90 -3.65
CA GLY A 306 14.46 21.14 -4.86
C GLY A 306 15.32 19.89 -4.99
N TYR A 307 15.11 19.17 -6.10
CA TYR A 307 15.82 17.94 -6.43
C TYR A 307 16.45 18.03 -7.81
N LYS A 308 17.54 17.31 -8.00
CA LYS A 308 18.31 17.22 -9.25
C LYS A 308 18.69 15.77 -9.53
N ASN A 309 19.17 15.47 -10.74
CA ASN A 309 19.65 14.14 -11.16
C ASN A 309 18.61 13.02 -10.99
N LEU A 310 17.31 13.35 -11.06
CA LEU A 310 16.23 12.37 -10.86
C LEU A 310 16.20 11.28 -11.93
N SER A 311 16.67 11.58 -13.14
CA SER A 311 16.81 10.60 -14.24
C SER A 311 17.77 9.48 -13.89
N ASP A 312 18.89 9.78 -13.23
CA ASP A 312 19.87 8.79 -12.81
C ASP A 312 19.27 7.84 -11.76
N LEU A 313 18.55 8.43 -10.81
CA LEU A 313 17.86 7.67 -9.76
C LEU A 313 16.76 6.77 -10.35
N GLN A 314 16.02 7.27 -11.32
CA GLN A 314 14.98 6.50 -12.00
C GLN A 314 15.58 5.35 -12.81
N THR A 315 16.68 5.58 -13.53
CA THR A 315 17.40 4.52 -14.24
C THR A 315 17.85 3.43 -13.29
N GLN A 316 18.46 3.80 -12.16
CA GLN A 316 18.90 2.86 -11.13
C GLN A 316 17.73 2.06 -10.54
N LEU A 317 16.59 2.70 -10.31
CA LEU A 317 15.38 2.01 -9.82
C LEU A 317 14.82 1.02 -10.84
N ASN A 318 14.79 1.39 -12.12
CA ASN A 318 14.29 0.52 -13.19
C ASN A 318 15.12 -0.78 -13.33
N GLU A 319 16.41 -0.73 -12.99
CA GLU A 319 17.28 -1.92 -13.04
C GLU A 319 17.01 -2.90 -11.89
N ILE A 320 16.53 -2.42 -10.74
CA ILE A 320 16.42 -3.22 -9.52
C ILE A 320 14.99 -3.44 -9.06
N MET A 321 14.02 -2.78 -9.68
CA MET A 321 12.63 -2.80 -9.27
C MET A 321 11.75 -3.52 -10.28
N LEU A 322 10.97 -4.46 -9.81
CA LEU A 322 9.82 -4.98 -10.55
C LEU A 322 8.57 -4.27 -10.06
N ARG A 323 7.90 -3.53 -10.96
CA ARG A 323 6.69 -2.77 -10.66
C ARG A 323 5.63 -3.01 -11.72
N ARG A 324 4.43 -3.37 -11.27
CA ARG A 324 3.24 -3.55 -12.12
C ARG A 324 2.06 -2.86 -11.48
N LEU A 325 1.16 -2.35 -12.31
CA LEU A 325 -0.09 -1.74 -11.88
C LEU A 325 -1.22 -2.76 -11.97
N LYS A 326 -2.24 -2.63 -11.15
CA LYS A 326 -3.43 -3.51 -11.19
C LYS A 326 -4.10 -3.49 -12.55
N SER A 327 -4.20 -2.29 -13.14
CA SER A 327 -4.79 -2.10 -14.48
C SER A 327 -4.03 -2.81 -15.61
N GLU A 328 -2.78 -3.19 -15.39
CA GLU A 328 -1.93 -3.87 -16.37
C GLU A 328 -2.08 -5.39 -16.29
N VAL A 329 -2.33 -5.94 -15.09
CA VAL A 329 -2.17 -7.37 -14.82
C VAL A 329 -3.41 -8.07 -14.26
N LEU A 330 -4.45 -7.31 -13.87
CA LEU A 330 -5.70 -7.84 -13.34
C LEU A 330 -6.88 -7.23 -14.07
N ASP A 331 -7.90 -8.05 -14.27
CA ASP A 331 -9.23 -7.62 -14.66
C ASP A 331 -10.07 -7.53 -13.38
N LEU A 332 -10.01 -6.37 -12.74
CA LEU A 332 -10.78 -6.07 -11.53
C LEU A 332 -12.00 -5.21 -11.89
N PRO A 333 -13.10 -5.36 -11.15
CA PRO A 333 -14.24 -4.45 -11.25
C PRO A 333 -13.81 -2.99 -11.07
N ASP A 334 -14.60 -2.05 -11.57
CA ASP A 334 -14.25 -0.62 -11.52
C ASP A 334 -14.29 -0.04 -10.10
N LYS A 335 -13.50 1.01 -9.90
CA LYS A 335 -13.57 1.91 -8.74
C LYS A 335 -14.29 3.18 -9.15
N VAL A 336 -15.33 3.55 -8.42
CA VAL A 336 -16.06 4.80 -8.61
C VAL A 336 -15.83 5.69 -7.40
N PHE A 337 -15.15 6.82 -7.61
CA PHE A 337 -14.92 7.82 -6.55
C PHE A 337 -15.98 8.90 -6.62
N ILE A 338 -16.60 9.21 -5.50
CA ILE A 338 -17.63 10.23 -5.34
C ILE A 338 -17.24 11.14 -4.18
N ASP A 339 -16.99 12.41 -4.51
CA ASP A 339 -16.80 13.45 -3.52
C ASP A 339 -18.19 14.02 -3.15
N GLU A 340 -18.63 13.69 -1.96
CA GLU A 340 -19.97 14.00 -1.46
C GLU A 340 -19.90 15.24 -0.56
N PHE A 341 -20.38 16.36 -1.08
CA PHE A 341 -20.40 17.63 -0.37
C PHE A 341 -21.66 17.73 0.49
N VAL A 342 -21.48 17.92 1.79
CA VAL A 342 -22.56 18.08 2.76
C VAL A 342 -22.61 19.51 3.31
N GLU A 343 -23.80 20.08 3.40
CA GLU A 343 -24.02 21.37 4.04
C GLU A 343 -24.18 21.18 5.55
N MET A 344 -23.39 21.91 6.33
CA MET A 344 -23.50 21.87 7.80
C MET A 344 -24.85 22.42 8.25
N THR A 345 -25.39 21.89 9.34
CA THR A 345 -26.53 22.51 10.01
C THR A 345 -26.15 23.87 10.58
N GLY A 346 -27.11 24.77 10.78
CA GLY A 346 -26.82 26.11 11.31
C GLY A 346 -26.08 26.11 12.65
N LYS A 347 -26.37 25.13 13.53
CA LYS A 347 -25.68 24.99 14.82
C LYS A 347 -24.27 24.39 14.65
N GLN A 348 -24.09 23.44 13.74
CA GLN A 348 -22.78 22.91 13.42
C GLN A 348 -21.89 24.00 12.82
N GLU A 349 -22.43 24.79 11.90
CA GLU A 349 -21.74 25.92 11.29
C GLU A 349 -21.31 26.96 12.33
N GLN A 350 -22.17 27.23 13.33
CA GLN A 350 -21.82 28.12 14.44
C GLN A 350 -20.58 27.62 15.19
N VAL A 351 -20.55 26.35 15.59
CA VAL A 351 -19.37 25.77 16.29
C VAL A 351 -18.13 25.84 15.41
N TYR A 352 -18.25 25.56 14.11
CA TYR A 352 -17.14 25.66 13.17
C TYR A 352 -16.60 27.09 13.08
N LYS A 353 -17.49 28.10 12.98
CA LYS A 353 -17.12 29.52 12.96
C LYS A 353 -16.44 29.97 14.26
N GLU A 354 -16.94 29.54 15.41
CA GLU A 354 -16.34 29.83 16.73
C GLU A 354 -14.91 29.27 16.82
N VAL A 355 -14.71 28.03 16.44
CA VAL A 355 -13.37 27.38 16.40
C VAL A 355 -12.44 28.11 15.43
N THR A 356 -12.94 28.46 14.25
CA THR A 356 -12.15 29.17 13.24
C THR A 356 -11.75 30.57 13.72
N ALA A 357 -12.65 31.29 14.37
CA ALA A 357 -12.39 32.62 14.94
C ALA A 357 -11.33 32.54 16.07
N GLU A 358 -11.42 31.55 16.97
CA GLU A 358 -10.44 31.32 18.02
C GLU A 358 -9.03 31.06 17.44
N ILE A 359 -8.95 30.24 16.39
CA ILE A 359 -7.70 29.93 15.70
C ILE A 359 -7.11 31.19 15.04
N ARG A 360 -7.94 31.98 14.33
CA ARG A 360 -7.53 33.24 13.68
C ARG A 360 -7.01 34.27 14.69
N MET A 361 -7.68 34.42 15.84
CA MET A 361 -7.24 35.33 16.90
C MET A 361 -5.88 34.95 17.49
N ASN A 362 -5.51 33.68 17.46
CA ASN A 362 -4.27 33.17 18.03
C ASN A 362 -3.23 32.76 16.96
N ILE A 363 -3.40 33.19 15.71
CA ILE A 363 -2.63 32.69 14.57
C ILE A 363 -1.12 32.86 14.75
N ASP A 364 -0.65 33.98 15.30
CA ASP A 364 0.78 34.24 15.50
C ASP A 364 1.39 33.29 16.56
N LYS A 365 0.63 32.98 17.61
CA LYS A 365 1.04 31.99 18.61
C LYS A 365 1.02 30.58 18.03
N ILE A 366 0.07 30.29 17.16
CA ILE A 366 -0.07 28.99 16.50
C ILE A 366 1.07 28.77 15.52
N LYS A 367 1.43 29.76 14.72
CA LYS A 367 2.56 29.70 13.76
C LYS A 367 3.90 29.43 14.45
N THR A 368 4.07 29.89 15.69
CA THR A 368 5.28 29.69 16.49
C THR A 368 5.21 28.47 17.41
N ALA A 369 4.08 27.77 17.47
CA ALA A 369 3.90 26.58 18.30
C ALA A 369 4.72 25.39 17.77
N ALA A 370 5.09 24.48 18.66
CA ALA A 370 5.81 23.25 18.31
C ALA A 370 5.01 22.32 17.35
N ASN A 371 3.68 22.41 17.39
CA ASN A 371 2.78 21.67 16.49
C ASN A 371 1.60 22.56 16.05
N PRO A 372 1.79 23.40 15.04
CA PRO A 372 0.74 24.29 14.53
C PRO A 372 -0.47 23.54 13.97
N LEU A 373 -0.25 22.34 13.44
CA LEU A 373 -1.31 21.53 12.81
C LEU A 373 -2.31 20.95 13.82
N ALA A 374 -1.96 20.88 15.11
CA ALA A 374 -2.88 20.40 16.15
C ALA A 374 -4.17 21.25 16.23
N GLN A 375 -4.09 22.54 15.88
CA GLN A 375 -5.26 23.42 15.89
C GLN A 375 -6.18 23.15 14.69
N LEU A 376 -5.64 22.74 13.55
CA LEU A 376 -6.41 22.36 12.37
C LEU A 376 -7.24 21.08 12.62
N ILE A 377 -6.77 20.21 13.52
CA ILE A 377 -7.54 19.03 13.95
C ILE A 377 -8.87 19.45 14.57
N ARG A 378 -8.92 20.52 15.35
CA ARG A 378 -10.17 21.02 15.96
C ARG A 378 -11.20 21.46 14.91
N MET A 379 -10.75 22.10 13.83
CA MET A 379 -11.65 22.44 12.71
C MET A 379 -12.22 21.20 12.05
N ARG A 380 -11.39 20.17 11.82
CA ARG A 380 -11.83 18.89 11.27
C ARG A 380 -12.76 18.12 12.23
N GLN A 381 -12.59 18.25 13.53
CA GLN A 381 -13.52 17.71 14.52
C GLN A 381 -14.87 18.41 14.45
N ALA A 382 -14.89 19.74 14.26
CA ALA A 382 -16.12 20.50 14.11
C ALA A 382 -16.90 20.12 12.84
N THR A 383 -16.20 19.90 11.70
CA THR A 383 -16.84 19.40 10.47
C THR A 383 -17.29 17.96 10.58
N GLY A 384 -16.60 17.14 11.37
CA GLY A 384 -16.93 15.74 11.60
C GLY A 384 -18.13 15.56 12.55
N TYR A 385 -18.00 16.00 13.79
CA TYR A 385 -19.07 15.93 14.81
C TYR A 385 -18.81 16.94 15.92
N THR A 386 -19.73 17.88 16.10
CA THR A 386 -19.58 18.96 17.08
C THR A 386 -19.51 18.49 18.51
N GLY A 387 -20.11 17.36 18.87
CA GLY A 387 -20.09 16.80 20.22
C GLY A 387 -18.70 16.39 20.74
N ILE A 388 -17.66 16.42 19.91
CA ILE A 388 -16.26 16.28 20.34
C ILE A 388 -15.76 17.57 21.01
N LEU A 389 -16.28 18.73 20.58
CA LEU A 389 -15.83 20.06 20.99
C LEU A 389 -16.85 20.78 21.88
N SER A 390 -18.13 20.41 21.78
CA SER A 390 -19.25 21.04 22.50
C SER A 390 -20.07 19.98 23.23
N THR A 391 -20.44 20.28 24.47
CA THR A 391 -21.36 19.44 25.26
C THR A 391 -22.83 19.74 24.96
N THR A 392 -23.13 20.90 24.40
CA THR A 392 -24.48 21.41 24.15
C THR A 392 -24.95 21.20 22.73
N ILE A 393 -24.05 21.22 21.76
CA ILE A 393 -24.36 21.03 20.34
C ILE A 393 -23.73 19.72 19.88
N GLN A 394 -24.58 18.77 19.44
CA GLN A 394 -24.17 17.42 19.05
C GLN A 394 -24.75 17.09 17.67
N GLU A 395 -24.26 17.77 16.67
CA GLU A 395 -24.75 17.68 15.27
C GLU A 395 -23.63 17.30 14.31
N SER A 396 -23.99 16.64 13.21
CA SER A 396 -23.07 16.25 12.14
C SER A 396 -23.82 15.96 10.84
N ALA A 397 -23.75 16.85 9.89
CA ALA A 397 -24.26 16.62 8.55
C ALA A 397 -23.59 15.42 7.85
N LYS A 398 -22.30 15.18 8.14
CA LYS A 398 -21.58 14.00 7.60
C LYS A 398 -22.12 12.69 8.14
N LEU A 399 -22.42 12.61 9.43
CA LEU A 399 -22.98 11.40 10.02
C LEU A 399 -24.41 11.15 9.56
N ASP A 400 -25.20 12.21 9.37
CA ASP A 400 -26.55 12.08 8.85
C ASP A 400 -26.50 11.54 7.40
N ARG A 401 -25.61 12.09 6.55
CA ARG A 401 -25.43 11.59 5.18
C ARG A 401 -24.86 10.18 5.14
N MET A 402 -23.94 9.86 6.03
CA MET A 402 -23.40 8.49 6.16
C MET A 402 -24.52 7.48 6.50
N GLU A 403 -25.44 7.81 7.39
CA GLU A 403 -26.58 6.94 7.74
C GLU A 403 -27.44 6.66 6.50
N GLU A 404 -27.76 7.68 5.71
CA GLU A 404 -28.50 7.54 4.45
C GLU A 404 -27.79 6.61 3.46
N LEU A 405 -26.48 6.80 3.24
CA LEU A 405 -25.68 5.96 2.36
C LEU A 405 -25.60 4.51 2.85
N VAL A 406 -25.50 4.30 4.16
CA VAL A 406 -25.51 2.96 4.76
C VAL A 406 -26.87 2.29 4.56
N GLU A 407 -27.97 3.01 4.81
CA GLU A 407 -29.31 2.50 4.61
C GLU A 407 -29.54 2.08 3.15
N GLU A 408 -29.18 2.93 2.20
CA GLU A 408 -29.26 2.66 0.77
C GLU A 408 -28.43 1.43 0.38
N ALA A 409 -27.17 1.36 0.80
CA ALA A 409 -26.29 0.26 0.49
C ALA A 409 -26.80 -1.08 1.07
N VAL A 410 -27.26 -1.08 2.33
CA VAL A 410 -27.77 -2.29 2.98
C VAL A 410 -29.09 -2.74 2.35
N ALA A 411 -29.96 -1.82 1.96
CA ALA A 411 -31.19 -2.14 1.22
C ALA A 411 -30.89 -2.83 -0.12
N ASN A 412 -29.79 -2.45 -0.77
CA ASN A 412 -29.29 -3.07 -2.01
C ASN A 412 -28.43 -4.34 -1.74
N ASN A 413 -28.47 -4.88 -0.53
CA ASN A 413 -27.70 -6.05 -0.10
C ASN A 413 -26.17 -5.90 -0.23
N GLN A 414 -25.69 -4.68 -0.21
CA GLN A 414 -24.27 -4.35 -0.24
C GLN A 414 -23.66 -4.33 1.18
N LYS A 415 -22.35 -4.48 1.26
CA LYS A 415 -21.60 -4.35 2.51
C LYS A 415 -20.79 -3.07 2.52
N VAL A 416 -20.81 -2.38 3.65
CA VAL A 416 -20.24 -1.05 3.81
C VAL A 416 -19.01 -1.07 4.71
N VAL A 417 -17.95 -0.40 4.29
CA VAL A 417 -16.73 -0.16 5.07
C VAL A 417 -16.65 1.33 5.36
N ILE A 418 -16.57 1.70 6.64
CA ILE A 418 -16.54 3.09 7.07
C ILE A 418 -15.19 3.40 7.71
N PHE A 419 -14.53 4.44 7.21
CA PHE A 419 -13.23 4.89 7.65
C PHE A 419 -13.30 6.25 8.34
N SER A 420 -12.57 6.40 9.45
CA SER A 420 -12.30 7.69 10.07
C SER A 420 -10.83 7.77 10.53
N ASN A 421 -10.32 8.98 10.69
CA ASN A 421 -9.00 9.22 11.27
C ASN A 421 -9.00 9.06 12.80
N TRP A 422 -10.16 9.13 13.45
CA TRP A 422 -10.26 9.21 14.91
C TRP A 422 -11.10 8.08 15.52
N THR A 423 -10.58 7.50 16.61
CA THR A 423 -11.28 6.46 17.39
C THR A 423 -12.60 6.99 17.98
N GLN A 424 -12.64 8.24 18.47
CA GLN A 424 -13.88 8.84 18.97
C GLN A 424 -14.99 8.86 17.92
N MET A 425 -14.66 9.14 16.66
CA MET A 425 -15.63 9.11 15.56
C MET A 425 -16.15 7.68 15.32
N THR A 426 -15.27 6.67 15.38
CA THR A 426 -15.72 5.27 15.22
C THR A 426 -16.72 4.87 16.29
N ASP A 427 -16.56 5.33 17.53
CA ASP A 427 -17.49 5.06 18.63
C ASP A 427 -18.86 5.72 18.39
N ILE A 428 -18.86 6.95 17.86
CA ILE A 428 -20.10 7.68 17.54
C ILE A 428 -20.83 6.99 16.39
N VAL A 429 -20.12 6.61 15.31
CA VAL A 429 -20.66 5.84 14.19
C VAL A 429 -21.30 4.54 14.68
N CYS A 430 -20.64 3.81 15.57
CA CYS A 430 -21.18 2.56 16.12
C CYS A 430 -22.47 2.79 16.93
N LYS A 431 -22.56 3.88 17.67
CA LYS A 431 -23.79 4.24 18.40
C LYS A 431 -24.94 4.55 17.45
N ARG A 432 -24.68 5.31 16.38
CA ARG A 432 -25.68 5.65 15.36
C ARG A 432 -26.13 4.44 14.56
N LEU A 433 -25.19 3.59 14.14
CA LEU A 433 -25.46 2.38 13.35
C LEU A 433 -25.73 1.12 14.19
N ARG A 434 -26.10 1.26 15.47
CA ARG A 434 -26.29 0.13 16.40
C ARG A 434 -27.26 -0.95 15.90
N SER A 435 -28.25 -0.57 15.09
CA SER A 435 -29.22 -1.49 14.46
C SER A 435 -28.56 -2.49 13.53
N TYR A 436 -27.47 -2.11 12.88
CA TYR A 436 -26.69 -2.93 11.96
C TYR A 436 -25.59 -3.75 12.66
N LYS A 437 -25.39 -3.59 13.99
CA LYS A 437 -24.35 -4.28 14.78
C LYS A 437 -22.98 -4.26 14.10
N PRO A 438 -22.42 -3.07 13.82
CA PRO A 438 -21.19 -2.97 13.03
C PRO A 438 -20.01 -3.67 13.70
N ALA A 439 -19.18 -4.35 12.91
CA ALA A 439 -17.86 -4.80 13.35
C ALA A 439 -16.93 -3.57 13.51
N VAL A 440 -16.09 -3.55 14.56
CA VAL A 440 -15.28 -2.36 14.90
C VAL A 440 -13.81 -2.71 14.99
N ILE A 441 -12.96 -2.00 14.21
CA ILE A 441 -11.51 -2.20 14.23
C ILE A 441 -10.80 -0.85 14.47
N THR A 442 -10.15 -0.74 15.61
CA THR A 442 -9.31 0.42 15.99
C THR A 442 -7.90 -0.02 16.33
N GLY A 443 -7.03 0.93 16.65
CA GLY A 443 -5.65 0.62 17.09
C GLY A 443 -5.59 -0.20 18.38
N GLU A 444 -6.64 -0.19 19.19
CA GLU A 444 -6.75 -0.93 20.46
C GLU A 444 -7.30 -2.36 20.26
N THR A 445 -7.89 -2.64 19.09
CA THR A 445 -8.47 -3.96 18.79
C THR A 445 -7.36 -5.01 18.73
N LYS A 446 -7.48 -6.04 19.56
CA LYS A 446 -6.52 -7.15 19.59
C LYS A 446 -6.54 -7.94 18.29
N ASP A 447 -5.41 -8.49 17.91
CA ASP A 447 -5.25 -9.19 16.63
C ASP A 447 -6.25 -10.36 16.45
N GLU A 448 -6.54 -11.12 17.50
CA GLU A 448 -7.53 -12.22 17.45
C GLU A 448 -8.95 -11.71 17.21
N GLU A 449 -9.33 -10.62 17.86
CA GLU A 449 -10.63 -9.98 17.68
C GLU A 449 -10.75 -9.37 16.29
N ARG A 450 -9.67 -8.73 15.82
CA ARG A 450 -9.58 -8.18 14.46
C ARG A 450 -9.85 -9.25 13.41
N GLN A 451 -9.19 -10.42 13.53
CA GLN A 451 -9.42 -11.54 12.60
C GLN A 451 -10.85 -12.08 12.64
N LYS A 452 -11.45 -12.18 13.83
CA LYS A 452 -12.85 -12.58 13.97
C LYS A 452 -13.80 -11.60 13.28
N MET A 453 -13.59 -10.29 13.47
CA MET A 453 -14.40 -9.24 12.85
C MET A 453 -14.27 -9.22 11.33
N VAL A 454 -13.05 -9.33 10.81
CA VAL A 454 -12.81 -9.44 9.38
C VAL A 454 -13.48 -10.68 8.80
N LYS A 455 -13.34 -11.84 9.47
CA LYS A 455 -13.99 -13.08 9.02
C LYS A 455 -15.51 -12.94 9.03
N ALA A 456 -16.10 -12.38 10.09
CA ALA A 456 -17.53 -12.13 10.15
C ALA A 456 -17.97 -11.21 9.01
N PHE A 457 -17.30 -10.08 8.79
CA PHE A 457 -17.61 -9.19 7.68
C PHE A 457 -17.51 -9.87 6.31
N GLN A 458 -16.52 -10.76 6.11
CA GLN A 458 -16.35 -11.45 4.83
C GLN A 458 -17.40 -12.55 4.58
N THR A 459 -17.80 -13.31 5.60
CA THR A 459 -18.56 -14.55 5.42
C THR A 459 -19.99 -14.51 5.97
N ASP A 460 -20.27 -13.67 6.94
CA ASP A 460 -21.59 -13.54 7.58
C ASP A 460 -22.47 -12.56 6.79
N LYS A 461 -23.63 -13.02 6.35
CA LYS A 461 -24.60 -12.20 5.58
C LYS A 461 -25.24 -11.11 6.43
N ASP A 462 -25.30 -11.29 7.75
CA ASP A 462 -25.90 -10.33 8.67
C ASP A 462 -24.91 -9.22 9.11
N CYS A 463 -23.61 -9.47 8.99
CA CYS A 463 -22.58 -8.46 9.22
C CYS A 463 -22.42 -7.56 7.99
N LYS A 464 -23.24 -6.52 7.89
CA LYS A 464 -23.31 -5.60 6.74
C LYS A 464 -22.33 -4.43 6.81
N VAL A 465 -21.93 -4.03 8.01
CA VAL A 465 -21.13 -2.82 8.24
C VAL A 465 -19.88 -3.15 9.04
N ILE A 466 -18.74 -2.62 8.60
CA ILE A 466 -17.50 -2.61 9.37
C ILE A 466 -17.00 -1.17 9.47
N VAL A 467 -16.60 -0.77 10.66
CA VAL A 467 -16.16 0.60 10.98
C VAL A 467 -14.78 0.55 11.59
N GLY A 468 -13.92 1.49 11.24
CA GLY A 468 -12.65 1.59 11.95
C GLY A 468 -11.77 2.75 11.53
N THR A 469 -10.64 2.84 12.22
CA THR A 469 -9.66 3.89 11.89
C THR A 469 -8.85 3.51 10.64
N ILE A 470 -8.54 4.52 9.82
CA ILE A 470 -7.74 4.34 8.59
C ILE A 470 -6.40 3.66 8.93
N GLY A 471 -5.74 4.08 10.02
CA GLY A 471 -4.49 3.47 10.46
C GLY A 471 -4.59 1.98 10.84
N ALA A 472 -5.72 1.57 11.43
CA ALA A 472 -5.94 0.18 11.84
C ALA A 472 -6.45 -0.71 10.70
N MET A 473 -7.36 -0.22 9.87
CA MET A 473 -7.95 -0.99 8.78
C MET A 473 -7.19 -0.84 7.45
N GLY A 474 -6.50 0.25 7.23
CA GLY A 474 -5.75 0.54 5.99
C GLY A 474 -4.58 -0.40 5.73
N THR A 475 -4.20 -1.28 6.65
CA THR A 475 -3.05 -2.17 6.48
C THR A 475 -3.40 -3.62 6.80
N GLY A 476 -2.99 -4.55 5.91
CA GLY A 476 -2.96 -5.99 6.18
C GLY A 476 -4.30 -6.72 6.26
N LEU A 477 -5.43 -6.06 6.00
CA LEU A 477 -6.75 -6.69 6.00
C LEU A 477 -7.24 -6.97 4.58
N THR A 478 -8.14 -7.93 4.46
CA THR A 478 -8.87 -8.22 3.21
C THR A 478 -10.36 -8.01 3.48
N LEU A 479 -10.96 -7.05 2.78
CA LEU A 479 -12.36 -6.65 2.96
C LEU A 479 -13.13 -6.70 1.62
N THR A 480 -12.80 -7.66 0.76
CA THR A 480 -13.35 -7.80 -0.61
C THR A 480 -14.87 -8.05 -0.67
N ALA A 481 -15.51 -8.33 0.46
CA ALA A 481 -16.97 -8.35 0.55
C ALA A 481 -17.59 -6.93 0.58
N GLY A 482 -16.80 -5.90 0.91
CA GLY A 482 -17.23 -4.51 0.89
C GLY A 482 -17.30 -3.96 -0.54
N THR A 483 -18.43 -3.40 -0.91
CA THR A 483 -18.67 -2.78 -2.22
C THR A 483 -18.95 -1.29 -2.11
N VAL A 484 -19.14 -0.79 -0.90
CA VAL A 484 -19.26 0.64 -0.59
C VAL A 484 -18.26 0.99 0.49
N GLU A 485 -17.47 2.02 0.24
CA GLU A 485 -16.53 2.59 1.21
C GLU A 485 -16.92 4.03 1.50
N ILE A 486 -16.91 4.42 2.76
CA ILE A 486 -17.26 5.80 3.19
C ILE A 486 -16.11 6.35 4.02
N PHE A 487 -15.46 7.38 3.53
CA PHE A 487 -14.48 8.17 4.27
C PHE A 487 -15.19 9.36 4.93
N LEU A 488 -15.33 9.30 6.25
CA LEU A 488 -15.89 10.42 7.04
C LEU A 488 -14.93 11.61 7.07
N ASP A 489 -13.64 11.30 6.98
CA ASP A 489 -12.56 12.27 7.00
C ASP A 489 -11.56 11.92 5.90
N GLU A 490 -11.18 12.91 5.10
CA GLU A 490 -10.09 12.73 4.11
C GLU A 490 -8.80 12.30 4.82
N PRO A 491 -8.13 11.21 4.40
CA PRO A 491 -6.79 10.92 4.87
C PRO A 491 -5.82 12.06 4.52
N TRP A 492 -4.79 12.25 5.34
CA TRP A 492 -3.79 13.29 5.09
C TRP A 492 -2.93 13.06 3.84
N THR A 493 -2.92 11.84 3.32
CA THR A 493 -2.11 11.46 2.16
C THR A 493 -2.93 10.61 1.21
N MET A 494 -2.71 10.79 -0.10
CA MET A 494 -3.33 9.95 -1.12
C MET A 494 -2.93 8.49 -0.95
N ALA A 495 -1.67 8.23 -0.57
CA ALA A 495 -1.18 6.88 -0.31
C ALA A 495 -1.96 6.17 0.80
N ALA A 496 -2.37 6.88 1.87
CA ALA A 496 -3.19 6.29 2.94
C ALA A 496 -4.62 6.00 2.45
N LYS A 497 -5.18 6.86 1.58
CA LYS A 497 -6.49 6.64 0.95
C LYS A 497 -6.46 5.41 0.04
N ASP A 498 -5.48 5.34 -0.84
CA ASP A 498 -5.28 4.21 -1.75
C ASP A 498 -5.09 2.90 -0.98
N GLN A 499 -4.30 2.93 0.10
CA GLN A 499 -4.13 1.77 0.96
C GLN A 499 -5.43 1.28 1.58
N ALA A 500 -6.31 2.18 2.00
CA ALA A 500 -7.60 1.84 2.57
C ALA A 500 -8.55 1.28 1.51
N VAL A 501 -8.68 1.96 0.37
CA VAL A 501 -9.48 1.52 -0.80
C VAL A 501 -9.03 0.14 -1.29
N ASP A 502 -7.75 -0.13 -1.29
CA ASP A 502 -7.20 -1.42 -1.71
C ASP A 502 -7.49 -2.58 -0.72
N ARG A 503 -8.22 -2.34 0.36
CA ARG A 503 -8.75 -3.43 1.21
C ARG A 503 -9.97 -4.09 0.60
N CYS A 504 -10.80 -3.35 -0.12
CA CYS A 504 -11.97 -3.86 -0.83
C CYS A 504 -11.62 -4.18 -2.29
N HIS A 505 -10.90 -3.29 -2.97
CA HIS A 505 -10.53 -3.42 -4.38
C HIS A 505 -9.17 -4.13 -4.56
N ARG A 506 -9.21 -5.45 -4.53
CA ARG A 506 -8.02 -6.31 -4.68
C ARG A 506 -8.40 -7.67 -5.26
N ILE A 507 -7.41 -8.54 -5.51
CA ILE A 507 -7.63 -9.93 -5.93
C ILE A 507 -8.72 -10.57 -5.08
N GLY A 508 -9.79 -11.04 -5.73
CA GLY A 508 -10.96 -11.62 -5.08
C GLY A 508 -12.17 -10.69 -4.97
N ALA A 509 -12.05 -9.41 -5.32
CA ALA A 509 -13.21 -8.52 -5.49
C ALA A 509 -14.05 -8.98 -6.69
N LYS A 510 -15.37 -9.06 -6.50
CA LYS A 510 -16.31 -9.58 -7.51
C LYS A 510 -17.26 -8.51 -8.06
N SER A 511 -17.26 -7.34 -7.47
CA SER A 511 -18.17 -6.24 -7.80
C SER A 511 -17.44 -4.91 -7.76
N ASN A 512 -17.96 -3.93 -8.48
CA ASN A 512 -17.47 -2.56 -8.42
C ASN A 512 -17.48 -2.04 -6.98
N VAL A 513 -16.51 -1.19 -6.66
CA VAL A 513 -16.42 -0.55 -5.35
C VAL A 513 -16.72 0.94 -5.51
N THR A 514 -17.73 1.42 -4.82
CA THR A 514 -18.06 2.84 -4.76
C THR A 514 -17.45 3.46 -3.51
N ILE A 515 -16.66 4.50 -3.69
CA ILE A 515 -15.88 5.16 -2.64
C ILE A 515 -16.42 6.58 -2.45
N TYR A 516 -17.09 6.82 -1.33
CA TYR A 516 -17.58 8.14 -0.94
C TYR A 516 -16.58 8.84 -0.04
N THR A 517 -16.27 10.10 -0.35
CA THR A 517 -15.52 10.99 0.54
C THR A 517 -16.46 12.10 1.00
N LEU A 518 -16.81 12.13 2.30
CA LEU A 518 -17.72 13.14 2.83
C LEU A 518 -16.96 14.42 3.18
N LEU A 519 -17.32 15.50 2.52
CA LEU A 519 -16.67 16.81 2.64
C LEU A 519 -17.71 17.84 3.13
N ALA A 520 -17.44 18.53 4.24
CA ALA A 520 -18.27 19.66 4.65
C ALA A 520 -17.97 20.86 3.75
N LYS A 521 -19.01 21.39 3.11
CA LYS A 521 -18.93 22.47 2.11
C LYS A 521 -18.43 23.76 2.75
N ASP A 522 -17.63 24.52 2.02
CA ASP A 522 -17.05 25.80 2.43
C ASP A 522 -16.20 25.73 3.71
N THR A 523 -15.49 24.61 3.92
CA THR A 523 -14.70 24.38 5.12
C THR A 523 -13.27 23.92 4.83
N ILE A 524 -12.52 23.66 5.91
CA ILE A 524 -11.19 23.09 5.84
C ILE A 524 -11.15 21.73 5.11
N ASP A 525 -12.26 21.00 5.05
CA ASP A 525 -12.31 19.68 4.40
C ASP A 525 -12.05 19.80 2.89
N GLU A 526 -12.67 20.75 2.22
CA GLU A 526 -12.43 21.02 0.78
C GLU A 526 -10.98 21.38 0.51
N ARG A 527 -10.39 22.21 1.36
CA ARG A 527 -9.00 22.63 1.20
C ARG A 527 -8.01 21.50 1.41
N ILE A 528 -8.26 20.64 2.40
CA ILE A 528 -7.46 19.44 2.61
C ILE A 528 -7.63 18.50 1.42
N HIS A 529 -8.86 18.31 0.94
CA HIS A 529 -9.14 17.49 -0.23
C HIS A 529 -8.37 18.00 -1.46
N GLU A 530 -8.44 19.30 -1.75
CA GLU A 530 -7.66 19.88 -2.84
C GLU A 530 -6.14 19.70 -2.68
N LEU A 531 -5.62 19.83 -1.46
CA LEU A 531 -4.21 19.59 -1.18
C LEU A 531 -3.80 18.15 -1.44
N VAL A 532 -4.62 17.19 -0.99
CA VAL A 532 -4.38 15.76 -1.18
C VAL A 532 -4.42 15.41 -2.67
N GLN A 533 -5.39 15.95 -3.41
CA GLN A 533 -5.56 15.69 -4.85
C GLN A 533 -4.49 16.37 -5.72
N LYS A 534 -4.18 17.66 -5.47
CA LYS A 534 -3.29 18.45 -6.32
C LYS A 534 -1.80 18.29 -5.97
N LYS A 535 -1.47 17.95 -4.73
CA LYS A 535 -0.11 17.99 -4.20
C LYS A 535 0.20 16.80 -3.28
N GLY A 536 -0.04 15.57 -3.74
CA GLY A 536 0.19 14.36 -2.94
C GLY A 536 1.51 14.36 -2.15
N ALA A 537 2.60 14.92 -2.72
CA ALA A 537 3.89 15.09 -2.04
C ALA A 537 3.88 16.12 -0.89
N MET A 538 3.01 17.12 -0.96
CA MET A 538 2.97 18.20 0.04
C MET A 538 2.15 17.80 1.28
N ALA A 539 1.15 16.95 1.10
CA ALA A 539 0.40 16.36 2.19
C ALA A 539 1.25 15.37 3.01
N ASP A 540 2.10 14.59 2.35
CA ASP A 540 3.06 13.69 3.02
C ASP A 540 4.09 14.47 3.86
N ALA A 541 4.56 15.61 3.34
CA ALA A 541 5.47 16.49 4.07
C ALA A 541 4.83 17.16 5.31
N LEU A 542 3.52 17.41 5.26
CA LEU A 542 2.71 17.92 6.37
C LEU A 542 2.63 16.94 7.54
N VAL A 543 2.34 15.68 7.23
CA VAL A 543 2.19 14.60 8.24
C VAL A 543 3.53 14.30 8.92
N ASP A 544 4.63 14.40 8.17
CA ASP A 544 5.97 14.12 8.68
C ASP A 544 6.63 15.34 9.39
N GLY A 545 5.98 16.51 9.43
CA GLY A 545 6.54 17.72 10.02
C GLY A 545 7.77 18.26 9.28
N LYS A 546 7.96 17.92 8.01
CA LYS A 546 9.14 18.21 7.19
C LYS A 546 8.85 19.14 6.02
N VAL A 547 7.94 20.09 6.18
CA VAL A 547 7.69 21.07 5.13
C VAL A 547 8.93 21.94 4.94
N ALA A 548 9.65 21.70 3.87
CA ALA A 548 10.57 22.67 3.28
C ALA A 548 9.75 23.71 2.49
N GLY A 549 8.89 24.40 3.19
CA GLY A 549 8.03 25.48 2.73
C GLY A 549 7.42 26.09 3.96
N ASN A 550 7.16 27.38 3.92
CA ASN A 550 6.71 28.13 5.08
C ASN A 550 5.42 27.48 5.64
N GLN A 551 5.52 26.78 6.78
CA GLN A 551 4.34 26.22 7.48
C GLN A 551 3.26 27.28 7.70
N SER A 552 3.68 28.55 7.78
CA SER A 552 2.82 29.71 7.86
C SER A 552 1.90 29.85 6.64
N ASP A 553 2.43 29.70 5.42
CA ASP A 553 1.66 29.85 4.17
C ASP A 553 0.62 28.76 4.02
N LEU A 554 0.94 27.55 4.49
CA LEU A 554 0.01 26.44 4.49
C LEU A 554 -1.13 26.64 5.50
N ILE A 555 -0.82 27.10 6.71
CA ILE A 555 -1.85 27.43 7.71
C ILE A 555 -2.75 28.53 7.18
N GLU A 556 -2.18 29.56 6.55
CA GLU A 556 -2.96 30.63 5.91
C GLU A 556 -3.87 30.10 4.80
N TYR A 557 -3.36 29.24 3.94
CA TYR A 557 -4.17 28.58 2.90
C TYR A 557 -5.31 27.75 3.52
N LEU A 558 -5.05 26.98 4.57
CA LEU A 558 -6.07 26.15 5.22
C LEU A 558 -7.08 26.96 6.03
N LEU A 559 -6.76 28.21 6.40
CA LEU A 559 -7.64 29.13 7.12
C LEU A 559 -8.30 30.16 6.20
N ALA A 560 -7.81 30.35 4.98
CA ALA A 560 -8.37 31.34 4.04
C ALA A 560 -9.83 31.09 3.75
#